data_cd3f5897c752b201389c3021178558e3
#
_entry.id   cd3f5897c752b201389c3021178558e3
#
_cell.length_a   1.000
_cell.length_b   1.000
_cell.length_c   1.000
_cell.angle_alpha   90.00
_cell.angle_beta   90.00
_cell.angle_gamma   90.00
#
_symmetry.space_group_name_H-M   'P 1'
#
loop_
_entity.id
_entity.type
_entity.pdbx_description
1 polymer ?
#
loop_
_entity_poly.entity_id
_entity_poly.type
_entity_poly.pdbx_seq_one_letter_code
_entity_poly.pdbx_strand_id
1 'polypeptide(L)'
;MVANLYDWLMLFHILAAMVWLGGLVALIALATQALRSGESDVVARFVANLRVTGLLLFLPAMALVLGLGIWMVFDSSAWSFAQGWIRLSLTLFAAAFVIGAVFQSRTAILAARAVTQGDQAEAMRQLRRWVWGAGVILLILLVVTWAMVFKPGA
;
A
#
# COMPACT_ATOMS: atom_id res chain seq x y z
N MET A 1 30.71 2.96 15.84
CA MET A 1 30.38 2.21 14.61
C MET A 1 30.01 3.24 13.54
N VAL A 2 30.66 3.28 12.40
CA VAL A 2 30.28 4.15 11.28
C VAL A 2 29.23 3.39 10.49
N ALA A 3 28.04 4.01 10.26
CA ALA A 3 26.97 3.42 9.47
C ALA A 3 27.49 3.16 8.05
N ASN A 4 27.29 1.95 7.54
CA ASN A 4 27.64 1.58 6.18
C ASN A 4 26.47 1.86 5.21
N LEU A 5 26.67 1.71 3.91
CA LEU A 5 25.63 1.95 2.91
C LEU A 5 24.37 1.09 3.16
N TYR A 6 24.55 -0.17 3.53
CA TYR A 6 23.46 -1.10 3.82
C TYR A 6 22.55 -0.60 4.96
N ASP A 7 23.12 -0.01 6.03
CA ASP A 7 22.36 0.52 7.16
C ASP A 7 21.45 1.68 6.72
N TRP A 8 21.94 2.55 5.84
CA TRP A 8 21.14 3.64 5.26
C TRP A 8 20.04 3.13 4.34
N LEU A 9 20.34 2.16 3.48
CA LEU A 9 19.35 1.53 2.61
C LEU A 9 18.24 0.89 3.44
N MET A 10 18.60 0.16 4.51
CA MET A 10 17.66 -0.47 5.42
C MET A 10 16.79 0.56 6.14
N LEU A 11 17.38 1.65 6.65
CA LEU A 11 16.64 2.72 7.31
C LEU A 11 15.58 3.33 6.38
N PHE A 12 15.98 3.73 5.18
CA PHE A 12 15.05 4.36 4.23
C PHE A 12 14.00 3.36 3.72
N HIS A 13 14.35 2.09 3.54
CA HIS A 13 13.39 1.04 3.20
C HIS A 13 12.32 0.89 4.29
N ILE A 14 12.72 0.84 5.57
CA ILE A 14 11.80 0.75 6.71
C ILE A 14 10.91 2.00 6.78
N LEU A 15 11.47 3.20 6.64
CA LEU A 15 10.70 4.45 6.65
C LEU A 15 9.67 4.49 5.52
N ALA A 16 10.04 4.10 4.31
CA ALA A 16 9.11 4.01 3.18
C ALA A 16 8.00 2.98 3.42
N ALA A 17 8.34 1.82 4.00
CA ALA A 17 7.37 0.80 4.38
C ALA A 17 6.40 1.30 5.46
N MET A 18 6.90 2.05 6.46
CA MET A 18 6.06 2.68 7.49
C MET A 18 5.09 3.70 6.90
N VAL A 19 5.53 4.53 5.95
CA VAL A 19 4.67 5.49 5.25
C VAL A 19 3.57 4.76 4.47
N TRP A 20 3.92 3.71 3.74
CA TRP A 20 2.92 2.95 2.97
C TRP A 20 1.93 2.22 3.87
N LEU A 21 2.41 1.43 4.84
CA LEU A 21 1.57 0.63 5.74
C LEU A 21 0.74 1.53 6.66
N GLY A 22 1.36 2.51 7.32
CA GLY A 22 0.68 3.44 8.20
C GLY A 22 -0.31 4.33 7.46
N GLY A 23 0.06 4.82 6.27
CA GLY A 23 -0.83 5.59 5.40
C GLY A 23 -2.05 4.79 4.95
N LEU A 24 -1.87 3.50 4.62
CA LEU A 24 -2.98 2.61 4.24
C LEU A 24 -3.94 2.37 5.41
N VAL A 25 -3.42 2.13 6.63
CA VAL A 25 -4.24 1.99 7.85
C VAL A 25 -5.03 3.27 8.11
N ALA A 26 -4.40 4.44 8.03
CA ALA A 26 -5.06 5.72 8.21
C ALA A 26 -6.18 5.95 7.18
N LEU A 27 -5.93 5.64 5.90
CA LEU A 27 -6.95 5.78 4.86
C LEU A 27 -8.11 4.80 5.03
N ILE A 28 -7.86 3.55 5.46
CA ILE A 28 -8.93 2.59 5.78
C ILE A 28 -9.81 3.13 6.92
N ALA A 29 -9.20 3.68 7.97
CA ALA A 29 -9.93 4.27 9.09
C ALA A 29 -10.78 5.46 8.65
N LEU A 30 -10.21 6.40 7.88
CA LEU A 30 -10.94 7.57 7.36
C LEU A 30 -12.05 7.18 6.38
N ALA A 31 -11.81 6.22 5.48
CA ALA A 31 -12.83 5.70 4.57
C ALA A 31 -13.99 5.05 5.34
N THR A 32 -13.66 4.27 6.37
CA THR A 32 -14.66 3.63 7.22
C THR A 32 -15.48 4.66 7.99
N GLN A 33 -14.84 5.72 8.49
CA GLN A 33 -15.53 6.83 9.14
C GLN A 33 -16.46 7.57 8.16
N ALA A 34 -16.00 7.86 6.94
CA ALA A 34 -16.82 8.47 5.89
C ALA A 34 -18.04 7.60 5.52
N LEU A 35 -17.88 6.27 5.45
CA LEU A 35 -18.97 5.35 5.22
C LEU A 35 -19.98 5.30 6.38
N ARG A 36 -19.50 5.42 7.61
CA ARG A 36 -20.37 5.39 8.81
C ARG A 36 -21.15 6.69 9.03
N SER A 37 -20.62 7.84 8.61
CA SER A 37 -21.33 9.12 8.71
C SER A 37 -22.60 9.14 7.85
N GLY A 38 -22.59 8.44 6.72
CA GLY A 38 -23.69 8.45 5.74
C GLY A 38 -23.86 9.79 5.01
N GLU A 39 -23.01 10.79 5.31
CA GLU A 39 -23.08 12.12 4.74
C GLU A 39 -22.40 12.16 3.36
N SER A 40 -23.16 12.61 2.33
CA SER A 40 -22.65 12.69 0.95
C SER A 40 -21.42 13.56 0.82
N ASP A 41 -21.38 14.68 1.54
CA ASP A 41 -20.27 15.64 1.48
C ASP A 41 -18.98 15.10 2.09
N VAL A 42 -19.08 14.28 3.16
CA VAL A 42 -17.93 13.61 3.78
C VAL A 42 -17.34 12.58 2.83
N VAL A 43 -18.21 11.76 2.21
CA VAL A 43 -17.81 10.76 1.21
C VAL A 43 -17.18 11.43 0.00
N ALA A 44 -17.78 12.52 -0.52
CA ALA A 44 -17.29 13.24 -1.69
C ALA A 44 -15.89 13.84 -1.43
N ARG A 45 -15.67 14.49 -0.30
CA ARG A 45 -14.37 15.05 0.09
C ARG A 45 -13.29 13.95 0.23
N PHE A 46 -13.62 12.83 0.85
CA PHE A 46 -12.70 11.72 0.97
C PHE A 46 -12.30 11.16 -0.40
N VAL A 47 -13.28 10.90 -1.26
CA VAL A 47 -13.06 10.36 -2.62
C VAL A 47 -12.24 11.31 -3.49
N ALA A 48 -12.49 12.63 -3.40
CA ALA A 48 -11.72 13.65 -4.14
C ALA A 48 -10.22 13.61 -3.80
N ASN A 49 -9.87 13.39 -2.53
CA ASN A 49 -8.48 13.34 -2.08
C ASN A 49 -7.79 11.98 -2.31
N LEU A 50 -8.56 10.91 -2.51
CA LEU A 50 -8.04 9.54 -2.58
C LEU A 50 -7.05 9.34 -3.74
N ARG A 51 -7.32 9.92 -4.90
CA ARG A 51 -6.45 9.85 -6.09
C ARG A 51 -5.13 10.59 -5.87
N VAL A 52 -5.19 11.79 -5.31
CA VAL A 52 -4.01 12.63 -5.04
C VAL A 52 -3.10 11.91 -4.04
N THR A 53 -3.67 11.40 -2.95
CA THR A 53 -2.93 10.64 -1.93
C THR A 53 -2.30 9.38 -2.52
N GLY A 54 -3.02 8.66 -3.39
CA GLY A 54 -2.49 7.49 -4.08
C GLY A 54 -1.25 7.79 -4.93
N LEU A 55 -1.29 8.87 -5.70
CA LEU A 55 -0.21 9.26 -6.61
C LEU A 55 0.98 9.89 -5.87
N LEU A 56 0.73 10.76 -4.90
CA LEU A 56 1.79 11.55 -4.26
C LEU A 56 2.42 10.86 -3.06
N LEU A 57 1.71 9.98 -2.39
CA LEU A 57 2.21 9.29 -1.19
C LEU A 57 2.53 7.82 -1.47
N PHE A 58 1.56 7.06 -1.97
CA PHE A 58 1.73 5.61 -2.07
C PHE A 58 2.62 5.19 -3.23
N LEU A 59 2.51 5.81 -4.39
CA LEU A 59 3.34 5.44 -5.53
C LEU A 59 4.85 5.65 -5.25
N PRO A 60 5.30 6.80 -4.71
CA PRO A 60 6.69 6.97 -4.31
C PRO A 60 7.13 6.03 -3.19
N ALA A 61 6.28 5.83 -2.16
CA ALA A 61 6.60 4.92 -1.07
C ALA A 61 6.79 3.47 -1.56
N MET A 62 5.91 3.00 -2.45
CA MET A 62 6.03 1.67 -3.07
C MET A 62 7.30 1.54 -3.92
N ALA A 63 7.61 2.57 -4.73
CA ALA A 63 8.82 2.58 -5.55
C ALA A 63 10.09 2.54 -4.69
N LEU A 64 10.11 3.29 -3.58
CA LEU A 64 11.22 3.29 -2.63
C LEU A 64 11.34 1.94 -1.91
N VAL A 65 10.25 1.36 -1.43
CA VAL A 65 10.26 0.04 -0.79
C VAL A 65 10.84 -1.01 -1.74
N LEU A 66 10.36 -1.05 -2.99
CA LEU A 66 10.86 -2.01 -3.96
C LEU A 66 12.32 -1.75 -4.34
N GLY A 67 12.65 -0.52 -4.72
CA GLY A 67 13.98 -0.15 -5.20
C GLY A 67 15.06 -0.35 -4.14
N LEU A 68 14.81 0.13 -2.92
CA LEU A 68 15.75 -0.03 -1.79
C LEU A 68 15.86 -1.49 -1.37
N GLY A 69 14.74 -2.24 -1.35
CA GLY A 69 14.76 -3.68 -1.04
C GLY A 69 15.57 -4.49 -2.04
N ILE A 70 15.43 -4.23 -3.34
CA ILE A 70 16.23 -4.87 -4.40
C ILE A 70 17.72 -4.47 -4.25
N TRP A 71 17.99 -3.19 -4.03
CA TRP A 71 19.39 -2.73 -3.84
C TRP A 71 20.07 -3.41 -2.66
N MET A 72 19.36 -3.57 -1.52
CA MET A 72 19.90 -4.28 -0.35
C MET A 72 20.29 -5.73 -0.67
N VAL A 73 19.58 -6.42 -1.56
CA VAL A 73 19.92 -7.78 -1.99
C VAL A 73 21.21 -7.77 -2.83
N PHE A 74 21.43 -6.76 -3.67
CA PHE A 74 22.65 -6.63 -4.46
C PHE A 74 23.86 -6.20 -3.62
N ASP A 75 23.67 -5.35 -2.63
CA ASP A 75 24.75 -4.82 -1.77
C ASP A 75 25.24 -5.85 -0.73
N SER A 76 24.44 -6.85 -0.41
CA SER A 76 24.74 -7.82 0.64
C SER A 76 25.23 -9.16 0.08
N SER A 77 26.36 -9.63 0.57
CA SER A 77 26.84 -10.99 0.28
C SER A 77 26.05 -12.10 0.98
N ALA A 78 25.22 -11.75 1.99
CA ALA A 78 24.41 -12.70 2.75
C ALA A 78 23.05 -12.98 2.10
N TRP A 79 22.58 -12.14 1.17
CA TRP A 79 21.25 -12.25 0.57
C TRP A 79 21.33 -12.61 -0.91
N SER A 80 20.39 -13.42 -1.35
CA SER A 80 20.29 -13.87 -2.73
C SER A 80 18.81 -13.99 -3.13
N PHE A 81 18.50 -13.66 -4.38
CA PHE A 81 17.14 -13.85 -4.94
C PHE A 81 16.67 -15.32 -4.96
N ALA A 82 17.58 -16.28 -4.71
CA ALA A 82 17.23 -17.68 -4.57
C ALA A 82 16.58 -18.00 -3.21
N GLN A 83 16.73 -17.14 -2.21
CA GLN A 83 16.17 -17.36 -0.87
C GLN A 83 14.64 -17.27 -0.87
N GLY A 84 14.00 -18.20 -0.14
CA GLY A 84 12.54 -18.36 -0.13
C GLY A 84 11.78 -17.11 0.32
N TRP A 85 12.26 -16.46 1.39
CA TRP A 85 11.61 -15.27 1.94
C TRP A 85 11.68 -14.06 0.99
N ILE A 86 12.76 -13.89 0.21
CA ILE A 86 12.89 -12.81 -0.78
C ILE A 86 11.92 -13.04 -1.93
N ARG A 87 11.85 -14.27 -2.46
CA ARG A 87 10.90 -14.61 -3.53
C ARG A 87 9.46 -14.44 -3.06
N LEU A 88 9.13 -14.90 -1.85
CA LEU A 88 7.81 -14.71 -1.26
C LEU A 88 7.46 -13.21 -1.16
N SER A 89 8.37 -12.40 -0.61
CA SER A 89 8.16 -10.95 -0.45
C SER A 89 7.96 -10.26 -1.78
N LEU A 90 8.76 -10.57 -2.80
CA LEU A 90 8.61 -9.98 -4.15
C LEU A 90 7.30 -10.42 -4.83
N THR A 91 6.91 -11.69 -4.69
CA THR A 91 5.64 -12.18 -5.24
C THR A 91 4.44 -11.51 -4.58
N LEU A 92 4.45 -11.39 -3.26
CA LEU A 92 3.39 -10.72 -2.51
C LEU A 92 3.37 -9.21 -2.79
N PHE A 93 4.53 -8.57 -2.95
CA PHE A 93 4.61 -7.18 -3.36
C PHE A 93 3.98 -6.98 -4.74
N ALA A 94 4.32 -7.84 -5.72
CA ALA A 94 3.73 -7.79 -7.06
C ALA A 94 2.20 -7.97 -7.00
N ALA A 95 1.69 -8.90 -6.19
CA ALA A 95 0.25 -9.07 -5.98
C ALA A 95 -0.40 -7.81 -5.39
N ALA A 96 0.19 -7.22 -4.33
CA ALA A 96 -0.29 -5.97 -3.74
C ALA A 96 -0.29 -4.82 -4.75
N PHE A 97 0.77 -4.72 -5.58
CA PHE A 97 0.87 -3.73 -6.64
C PHE A 97 -0.25 -3.89 -7.69
N VAL A 98 -0.50 -5.11 -8.17
CA VAL A 98 -1.56 -5.39 -9.15
C VAL A 98 -2.94 -5.07 -8.56
N ILE A 99 -3.22 -5.47 -7.32
CA ILE A 99 -4.46 -5.12 -6.63
C ILE A 99 -4.60 -3.59 -6.51
N GLY A 100 -3.53 -2.89 -6.14
CA GLY A 100 -3.51 -1.43 -6.04
C GLY A 100 -3.74 -0.75 -7.39
N ALA A 101 -2.98 -1.14 -8.42
CA ALA A 101 -3.03 -0.51 -9.74
C ALA A 101 -4.33 -0.80 -10.49
N VAL A 102 -4.90 -1.99 -10.35
CA VAL A 102 -6.10 -2.40 -11.10
C VAL A 102 -7.37 -2.21 -10.28
N PHE A 103 -7.47 -2.89 -9.14
CA PHE A 103 -8.71 -2.91 -8.37
C PHE A 103 -8.95 -1.61 -7.59
N GLN A 104 -7.94 -1.13 -6.85
CA GLN A 104 -8.07 0.09 -6.04
C GLN A 104 -8.25 1.34 -6.90
N SER A 105 -7.47 1.47 -7.99
CA SER A 105 -7.62 2.60 -8.92
C SER A 105 -8.98 2.59 -9.58
N ARG A 106 -9.47 1.43 -10.02
CA ARG A 106 -10.80 1.31 -10.65
C ARG A 106 -11.92 1.68 -9.69
N THR A 107 -11.90 1.18 -8.47
CA THR A 107 -12.94 1.50 -7.46
C THR A 107 -12.91 2.97 -7.08
N ALA A 108 -11.74 3.58 -6.94
CA ALA A 108 -11.59 5.02 -6.69
C ALA A 108 -12.14 5.88 -7.83
N ILE A 109 -11.85 5.52 -9.10
CA ILE A 109 -12.38 6.22 -10.28
C ILE A 109 -13.91 6.09 -10.35
N LEU A 110 -14.46 4.90 -10.12
CA LEU A 110 -15.90 4.69 -10.14
C LEU A 110 -16.60 5.44 -9.00
N ALA A 111 -16.01 5.46 -7.79
CA ALA A 111 -16.52 6.27 -6.69
C ALA A 111 -16.53 7.77 -7.04
N ALA A 112 -15.45 8.29 -7.65
CA ALA A 112 -15.38 9.68 -8.08
C ALA A 112 -16.42 10.03 -9.13
N ARG A 113 -16.66 9.15 -10.10
CA ARG A 113 -17.72 9.34 -11.11
C ARG A 113 -19.11 9.33 -10.48
N ALA A 114 -19.40 8.42 -9.57
CA ALA A 114 -20.67 8.37 -8.86
C ALA A 114 -20.92 9.65 -8.06
N VAL A 115 -19.90 10.18 -7.38
CA VAL A 115 -19.99 11.48 -6.68
C VAL A 115 -20.36 12.60 -7.65
N THR A 116 -19.71 12.70 -8.82
CA THR A 116 -20.00 13.75 -9.82
C THR A 116 -21.39 13.62 -10.45
N GLN A 117 -21.97 12.42 -10.48
CA GLN A 117 -23.30 12.13 -10.98
C GLN A 117 -24.38 12.27 -9.90
N GLY A 118 -24.03 12.54 -8.64
CA GLY A 118 -24.96 12.62 -7.52
C GLY A 118 -25.49 11.26 -7.05
N ASP A 119 -24.91 10.14 -7.53
CA ASP A 119 -25.29 8.79 -7.14
C ASP A 119 -24.55 8.39 -5.84
N GLN A 120 -25.11 8.81 -4.71
CA GLN A 120 -24.54 8.54 -3.40
C GLN A 120 -24.48 7.04 -3.08
N ALA A 121 -25.48 6.26 -3.50
CA ALA A 121 -25.53 4.83 -3.22
C ALA A 121 -24.37 4.09 -3.91
N GLU A 122 -24.10 4.44 -5.18
CA GLU A 122 -22.99 3.89 -5.95
C GLU A 122 -21.63 4.35 -5.37
N ALA A 123 -21.51 5.62 -5.01
CA ALA A 123 -20.28 6.14 -4.39
C ALA A 123 -19.92 5.37 -3.10
N MET A 124 -20.89 5.16 -2.22
CA MET A 124 -20.70 4.38 -0.99
C MET A 124 -20.39 2.91 -1.28
N ARG A 125 -21.02 2.30 -2.29
CA ARG A 125 -20.75 0.92 -2.69
C ARG A 125 -19.32 0.76 -3.19
N GLN A 126 -18.84 1.67 -4.04
CA GLN A 126 -17.47 1.65 -4.55
C GLN A 126 -16.45 1.93 -3.46
N LEU A 127 -16.74 2.84 -2.53
CA LEU A 127 -15.87 3.11 -1.38
C LEU A 127 -15.76 1.89 -0.44
N ARG A 128 -16.84 1.14 -0.22
CA ARG A 128 -16.78 -0.15 0.53
C ARG A 128 -15.88 -1.17 -0.16
N ARG A 129 -15.99 -1.29 -1.48
CA ARG A 129 -15.10 -2.17 -2.27
C ARG A 129 -13.65 -1.74 -2.15
N TRP A 130 -13.40 -0.42 -2.18
CA TRP A 130 -12.08 0.13 -1.97
C TRP A 130 -11.52 -0.25 -0.59
N VAL A 131 -12.28 -0.09 0.48
CA VAL A 131 -11.89 -0.48 1.86
C VAL A 131 -11.57 -1.98 1.92
N TRP A 132 -12.37 -2.82 1.30
CA TRP A 132 -12.10 -4.27 1.23
C TRP A 132 -10.78 -4.59 0.53
N GLY A 133 -10.53 -4.01 -0.63
CA GLY A 133 -9.27 -4.17 -1.36
C GLY A 133 -8.07 -3.64 -0.60
N ALA A 134 -8.22 -2.49 0.08
CA ALA A 134 -7.21 -1.94 0.97
C ALA A 134 -6.90 -2.87 2.14
N GLY A 135 -7.90 -3.51 2.73
CA GLY A 135 -7.74 -4.54 3.77
C GLY A 135 -6.95 -5.76 3.29
N VAL A 136 -7.21 -6.21 2.05
CA VAL A 136 -6.43 -7.31 1.45
C VAL A 136 -4.97 -6.90 1.25
N ILE A 137 -4.71 -5.70 0.73
CA ILE A 137 -3.34 -5.18 0.59
C ILE A 137 -2.65 -5.09 1.96
N LEU A 138 -3.35 -4.58 2.98
CA LEU A 138 -2.81 -4.50 4.34
C LEU A 138 -2.41 -5.88 4.87
N LEU A 139 -3.26 -6.90 4.69
CA LEU A 139 -2.93 -8.27 5.08
C LEU A 139 -1.68 -8.79 4.35
N ILE A 140 -1.58 -8.55 3.04
CA ILE A 140 -0.40 -8.92 2.26
C ILE A 140 0.85 -8.23 2.83
N LEU A 141 0.80 -6.94 3.12
CA LEU A 141 1.93 -6.19 3.68
C LEU A 141 2.35 -6.71 5.06
N LEU A 142 1.40 -7.12 5.91
CA LEU A 142 1.71 -7.74 7.20
C LEU A 142 2.43 -9.08 7.01
N VAL A 143 2.02 -9.90 6.04
CA VAL A 143 2.71 -11.17 5.71
C VAL A 143 4.10 -10.90 5.15
N VAL A 144 4.27 -9.89 4.29
CA VAL A 144 5.60 -9.47 3.78
C VAL A 144 6.50 -9.03 4.94
N THR A 145 5.98 -8.21 5.85
CA THR A 145 6.73 -7.77 7.04
C THR A 145 7.14 -8.95 7.91
N TRP A 146 6.23 -9.89 8.14
CA TRP A 146 6.54 -11.13 8.84
C TRP A 146 7.66 -11.93 8.13
N ALA A 147 7.56 -12.11 6.80
CA ALA A 147 8.58 -12.82 6.03
C ALA A 147 9.95 -12.15 6.09
N MET A 148 10.01 -10.81 6.11
CA MET A 148 11.27 -10.06 6.25
C MET A 148 11.91 -10.18 7.64
N VAL A 149 11.10 -10.32 8.70
CA VAL A 149 11.58 -10.49 10.08
C VAL A 149 12.04 -11.92 10.32
N PHE A 150 11.22 -12.91 9.98
CA PHE A 150 11.47 -14.33 10.30
C PHE A 150 12.27 -15.08 9.24
N LYS A 151 12.37 -14.55 8.03
CA LYS A 151 13.18 -15.05 6.89
C LYS A 151 13.00 -16.57 6.65
N PRO A 152 11.77 -17.07 6.44
CA PRO A 152 11.53 -18.49 6.24
C PRO A 152 12.28 -18.99 4.99
N GLY A 153 13.09 -20.05 5.17
CA GLY A 153 13.92 -20.61 4.10
C GLY A 153 15.16 -19.76 3.73
N ALA A 154 15.72 -19.06 4.71
CA ALA A 154 17.01 -18.37 4.60
C ALA A 154 18.16 -19.37 4.76
#